data_33c1c74122d3c21f73ed7ecd4888139e
#
_entry.id   33c1c74122d3c21f73ed7ecd4888139e
#
_cell.length_a   1.000
_cell.length_b   1.000
_cell.length_c   1.000
_cell.angle_alpha   90.00
_cell.angle_beta   90.00
_cell.angle_gamma   90.00
#
_symmetry.space_group_name_H-M   'P 1'
#
loop_
_entity.id
_entity.type
_entity.pdbx_description
1 polymer ?
#
loop_
_entity_poly.entity_id
_entity_poly.type
_entity_poly.pdbx_seq_one_letter_code
_entity_poly.pdbx_strand_id
1 'polypeptide(L)'
;MDGDEQGLVVRLYGTRIGTLRVDEAGAVRLAWTDDASERWRLRDTPLSMSLPVGADAADAAPFFGGLLPEGLWLERLAAEVHVASNNVVGMLAEVGADLAGALSVGRAREPEEPRRLDAAELDAILSRASGFLLGGGGSALPGFQRKVTLTRRDGAWFAGRGSIPSTHILKPVDAENVALADGENFVLALAREMGLLTYESWVETIGARTVLVIERYDRRAVPGGTERIHQEDFAQALALPWGGDDKFERQNPGANLRAIAAILDRDRTIFSASEPDRERLLRYTVLNVASGNTDAHMKNFSLMHPEDGSAMLAPFYDASPLALAYEAPQGMALSIAGESQIGAITRDHLIDEAKSWGVRAARARKVIDESLEQIIEATRRVVAPASIEKHVPGYIRSQAQNLLDGQPARLRTSLPYMLMPRL
;
A
#
# COMPACT_ATOMS: atom_id res chain seq x y z
N MET A 1 -22.51 16.57 35.98
CA MET A 1 -22.37 16.91 34.54
C MET A 1 -21.01 16.38 34.14
N ASP A 2 -21.01 15.09 33.81
CA ASP A 2 -19.78 14.40 33.37
C ASP A 2 -19.54 14.84 31.93
N GLY A 3 -18.57 15.73 31.76
CA GLY A 3 -18.08 16.12 30.44
C GLY A 3 -17.43 14.91 29.80
N ASP A 4 -18.12 14.36 28.86
CA ASP A 4 -17.70 13.21 28.05
C ASP A 4 -16.48 13.62 27.19
N GLU A 5 -15.28 13.49 27.73
CA GLU A 5 -14.01 13.53 27.00
C GLU A 5 -13.89 12.26 26.14
N GLN A 6 -14.90 12.03 25.30
CA GLN A 6 -14.98 10.82 24.50
C GLN A 6 -14.10 10.93 23.26
N GLY A 7 -12.83 10.60 23.40
CA GLY A 7 -11.97 10.26 22.29
C GLY A 7 -12.47 8.98 21.57
N LEU A 8 -11.95 8.70 20.37
CA LEU A 8 -12.27 7.49 19.62
C LEU A 8 -11.54 6.28 20.18
N VAL A 9 -12.26 5.20 20.38
CA VAL A 9 -11.65 3.94 20.81
C VAL A 9 -10.82 3.35 19.67
N VAL A 10 -9.57 3.00 19.96
CA VAL A 10 -8.66 2.33 19.04
C VAL A 10 -8.55 0.86 19.46
N ARG A 11 -8.80 -0.03 18.50
CA ARG A 11 -8.65 -1.48 18.67
C ARG A 11 -7.66 -2.04 17.67
N LEU A 12 -6.78 -2.89 18.16
CA LEU A 12 -5.85 -3.69 17.36
C LEU A 12 -6.12 -5.16 17.64
N TYR A 13 -6.35 -5.97 16.60
CA TYR A 13 -6.75 -7.37 16.76
C TYR A 13 -7.96 -7.55 17.70
N GLY A 14 -8.91 -6.61 17.66
CA GLY A 14 -10.09 -6.60 18.54
C GLY A 14 -9.82 -6.10 19.98
N THR A 15 -8.59 -6.10 20.46
CA THR A 15 -8.20 -5.57 21.77
C THR A 15 -8.24 -4.04 21.76
N ARG A 16 -8.86 -3.44 22.76
CA ARG A 16 -8.80 -1.99 22.97
C ARG A 16 -7.40 -1.62 23.43
N ILE A 17 -6.67 -0.88 22.58
CA ILE A 17 -5.29 -0.47 22.87
C ILE A 17 -5.18 0.97 23.34
N GLY A 18 -6.19 1.79 23.08
CA GLY A 18 -6.11 3.20 23.45
C GLY A 18 -7.35 3.99 23.08
N THR A 19 -7.23 5.29 23.30
CA THR A 19 -8.22 6.30 22.92
C THR A 19 -7.52 7.40 22.14
N LEU A 20 -8.01 7.69 20.93
CA LEU A 20 -7.50 8.74 20.06
C LEU A 20 -8.26 10.04 20.33
N ARG A 21 -7.53 11.14 20.53
CA ARG A 21 -8.10 12.47 20.81
C ARG A 21 -7.22 13.59 20.25
N VAL A 22 -7.77 14.78 20.16
CA VAL A 22 -7.01 16.00 19.91
C VAL A 22 -6.74 16.67 21.26
N ASP A 23 -5.49 17.03 21.53
CA ASP A 23 -5.13 17.75 22.74
C ASP A 23 -5.43 19.27 22.61
N GLU A 24 -5.20 20.03 23.69
CA GLU A 24 -5.44 21.49 23.72
C GLU A 24 -4.57 22.26 22.71
N ALA A 25 -3.44 21.70 22.31
CA ALA A 25 -2.54 22.28 21.30
C ALA A 25 -2.94 21.91 19.85
N GLY A 26 -3.98 21.10 19.68
CA GLY A 26 -4.45 20.63 18.37
C GLY A 26 -3.70 19.40 17.83
N ALA A 27 -2.82 18.77 18.60
CA ALA A 27 -2.12 17.57 18.19
C ALA A 27 -2.95 16.31 18.45
N VAL A 28 -2.83 15.34 17.56
CA VAL A 28 -3.50 14.04 17.70
C VAL A 28 -2.70 13.17 18.66
N ARG A 29 -3.37 12.65 19.69
CA ARG A 29 -2.77 11.83 20.74
C ARG A 29 -3.44 10.48 20.86
N LEU A 30 -2.64 9.43 21.01
CA LEU A 30 -3.09 8.10 21.40
C LEU A 30 -2.78 7.92 22.89
N ALA A 31 -3.80 7.87 23.73
CA ALA A 31 -3.66 7.49 25.13
C ALA A 31 -3.80 5.96 25.23
N TRP A 32 -2.71 5.28 25.59
CA TRP A 32 -2.67 3.84 25.72
C TRP A 32 -3.47 3.35 26.92
N THR A 33 -4.06 2.14 26.82
CA THR A 33 -4.77 1.48 27.91
C THR A 33 -3.85 0.50 28.66
N ASP A 34 -4.25 0.12 29.87
CA ASP A 34 -3.58 -0.93 30.64
C ASP A 34 -3.63 -2.28 29.90
N ASP A 35 -4.76 -2.60 29.23
CA ASP A 35 -4.91 -3.81 28.40
C ASP A 35 -3.83 -3.93 27.32
N ALA A 36 -3.41 -2.79 26.72
CA ALA A 36 -2.31 -2.80 25.76
C ALA A 36 -0.99 -3.16 26.43
N SER A 37 -0.73 -2.63 27.65
CA SER A 37 0.50 -2.90 28.39
C SER A 37 0.53 -4.32 29.00
N GLU A 38 -0.62 -4.92 29.23
CA GLU A 38 -0.73 -6.34 29.64
C GLU A 38 -0.43 -7.30 28.49
N ARG A 39 -0.84 -6.91 27.26
CA ARG A 39 -0.68 -7.76 26.07
C ARG A 39 0.71 -7.63 25.44
N TRP A 40 1.26 -6.43 25.37
CA TRP A 40 2.57 -6.12 24.78
C TRP A 40 3.46 -5.42 25.79
N ARG A 41 4.75 -5.65 25.69
CA ARG A 41 5.72 -5.02 26.57
C ARG A 41 5.81 -3.52 26.30
N LEU A 42 6.17 -2.74 27.29
CA LEU A 42 6.49 -1.34 27.11
C LEU A 42 7.57 -1.17 26.04
N ARG A 43 7.32 -0.27 25.09
CA ARG A 43 8.13 0.01 23.88
C ARG A 43 8.07 -1.05 22.75
N ASP A 44 7.30 -2.11 22.88
CA ASP A 44 6.96 -2.91 21.71
C ASP A 44 6.18 -2.06 20.69
N THR A 45 6.23 -2.43 19.43
CA THR A 45 5.66 -1.66 18.31
C THR A 45 4.56 -2.42 17.54
N PRO A 46 3.58 -3.03 18.24
CA PRO A 46 2.54 -3.82 17.57
C PRO A 46 1.62 -2.99 16.67
N LEU A 47 1.48 -1.70 16.98
CA LEU A 47 0.67 -0.76 16.20
C LEU A 47 1.52 -0.09 15.11
N SER A 48 2.68 0.44 15.49
CA SER A 48 3.56 1.19 14.58
C SER A 48 4.96 1.32 15.16
N MET A 49 5.96 1.29 14.27
CA MET A 49 7.35 1.59 14.63
C MET A 49 7.51 3.01 15.21
N SER A 50 6.63 3.93 14.83
CA SER A 50 6.62 5.32 15.32
C SER A 50 5.80 5.53 16.59
N LEU A 51 4.93 4.59 16.96
CA LEU A 51 4.05 4.67 18.12
C LEU A 51 4.22 3.43 19.02
N PRO A 52 5.36 3.31 19.73
CA PRO A 52 5.57 2.19 20.64
C PRO A 52 4.62 2.26 21.84
N VAL A 53 4.30 1.11 22.42
CA VAL A 53 3.44 0.99 23.60
C VAL A 53 3.95 1.89 24.73
N GLY A 54 3.05 2.71 25.29
CA GLY A 54 3.34 3.66 26.36
C GLY A 54 3.96 4.99 25.88
N ALA A 55 4.01 5.27 24.59
CA ALA A 55 4.50 6.55 24.05
C ALA A 55 3.35 7.57 23.94
N ASP A 56 2.84 8.05 25.07
CA ASP A 56 1.67 8.96 25.12
C ASP A 56 1.96 10.37 24.56
N ALA A 57 3.22 10.80 24.57
CA ALA A 57 3.63 12.15 24.16
C ALA A 57 3.87 12.32 22.65
N ALA A 58 3.88 11.23 21.87
CA ALA A 58 4.12 11.31 20.44
C ALA A 58 2.90 11.89 19.71
N ASP A 59 3.15 12.71 18.66
CA ASP A 59 2.09 13.09 17.73
C ASP A 59 1.71 11.87 16.89
N ALA A 60 0.46 11.45 17.01
CA ALA A 60 -0.08 10.29 16.30
C ALA A 60 -0.68 10.65 14.93
N ALA A 61 -0.72 11.93 14.55
CA ALA A 61 -1.28 12.37 13.27
C ALA A 61 -0.57 11.73 12.05
N PRO A 62 0.76 11.57 12.01
CA PRO A 62 1.40 10.90 10.89
C PRO A 62 0.88 9.48 10.65
N PHE A 63 0.71 8.69 11.70
CA PHE A 63 0.19 7.33 11.59
C PHE A 63 -1.30 7.32 11.24
N PHE A 64 -2.14 7.98 12.04
CA PHE A 64 -3.59 7.91 11.89
C PHE A 64 -4.10 8.68 10.67
N GLY A 65 -3.49 9.81 10.33
CA GLY A 65 -3.76 10.55 9.09
C GLY A 65 -3.30 9.76 7.85
N GLY A 66 -2.19 9.02 7.96
CA GLY A 66 -1.69 8.13 6.91
C GLY A 66 -2.66 7.01 6.50
N LEU A 67 -3.66 6.70 7.33
CA LEU A 67 -4.72 5.72 7.03
C LEU A 67 -5.82 6.28 6.12
N LEU A 68 -5.91 7.61 5.97
CA LEU A 68 -6.94 8.29 5.18
C LEU A 68 -6.54 8.35 3.69
N PRO A 69 -7.50 8.50 2.78
CA PRO A 69 -7.22 8.81 1.38
C PRO A 69 -6.37 10.09 1.23
N GLU A 70 -5.87 10.33 0.04
CA GLU A 70 -5.03 11.49 -0.26
C GLU A 70 -5.63 12.39 -1.35
N GLY A 71 -5.18 13.65 -1.39
CA GLY A 71 -5.53 14.61 -2.41
C GLY A 71 -7.04 14.79 -2.59
N LEU A 72 -7.51 14.78 -3.82
CA LEU A 72 -8.90 15.00 -4.17
C LEU A 72 -9.88 14.01 -3.48
N TRP A 73 -9.42 12.78 -3.22
CA TRP A 73 -10.27 11.77 -2.59
C TRP A 73 -10.48 12.04 -1.11
N LEU A 74 -9.49 12.61 -0.42
CA LEU A 74 -9.64 13.09 0.95
C LEU A 74 -10.64 14.24 1.02
N GLU A 75 -10.54 15.21 0.12
CA GLU A 75 -11.47 16.36 0.07
C GLU A 75 -12.90 15.91 -0.22
N ARG A 76 -13.08 14.97 -1.14
CA ARG A 76 -14.41 14.41 -1.45
C ARG A 76 -14.99 13.63 -0.27
N LEU A 77 -14.18 12.81 0.39
CA LEU A 77 -14.60 12.11 1.59
C LEU A 77 -14.98 13.09 2.70
N ALA A 78 -14.15 14.11 2.94
CA ALA A 78 -14.39 15.15 3.92
C ALA A 78 -15.73 15.88 3.69
N ALA A 79 -16.01 16.24 2.42
CA ALA A 79 -17.26 16.85 2.03
C ALA A 79 -18.47 15.90 2.25
N GLU A 80 -18.31 14.60 1.97
CA GLU A 80 -19.38 13.60 2.14
C GLU A 80 -19.71 13.35 3.61
N VAL A 81 -18.70 13.30 4.48
CA VAL A 81 -18.89 13.07 5.93
C VAL A 81 -19.10 14.38 6.72
N HIS A 82 -19.07 15.53 6.04
CA HIS A 82 -19.21 16.86 6.64
C HIS A 82 -18.17 17.16 7.74
N VAL A 83 -16.93 16.72 7.53
CA VAL A 83 -15.79 16.91 8.44
C VAL A 83 -14.67 17.61 7.64
N ALA A 84 -13.92 18.50 8.29
CA ALA A 84 -12.75 19.13 7.64
C ALA A 84 -11.69 18.08 7.30
N SER A 85 -11.07 18.17 6.11
CA SER A 85 -10.10 17.17 5.61
C SER A 85 -8.85 17.03 6.49
N ASN A 86 -8.49 18.08 7.23
CA ASN A 86 -7.39 18.06 8.19
C ASN A 86 -7.78 17.57 9.60
N ASN A 87 -9.06 17.29 9.85
CA ASN A 87 -9.53 16.73 11.11
C ASN A 87 -9.46 15.20 11.11
N VAL A 88 -8.26 14.65 11.38
CA VAL A 88 -8.00 13.20 11.40
C VAL A 88 -8.97 12.45 12.30
N VAL A 89 -9.20 12.94 13.52
CA VAL A 89 -10.06 12.26 14.49
C VAL A 89 -11.52 12.27 14.02
N GLY A 90 -12.01 13.41 13.53
CA GLY A 90 -13.36 13.50 12.97
C GLY A 90 -13.56 12.59 11.76
N MET A 91 -12.59 12.53 10.85
CA MET A 91 -12.63 11.64 9.68
C MET A 91 -12.68 10.16 10.11
N LEU A 92 -11.80 9.74 11.01
CA LEU A 92 -11.75 8.36 11.50
C LEU A 92 -13.00 7.96 12.31
N ALA A 93 -13.72 8.91 12.93
CA ALA A 93 -14.99 8.63 13.55
C ALA A 93 -16.02 8.06 12.57
N GLU A 94 -15.96 8.49 11.30
CA GLU A 94 -16.89 8.08 10.24
C GLU A 94 -16.40 6.83 9.47
N VAL A 95 -15.10 6.75 9.18
CA VAL A 95 -14.57 5.73 8.27
C VAL A 95 -13.64 4.70 8.93
N GLY A 96 -13.37 4.83 10.22
CA GLY A 96 -12.37 4.03 10.92
C GLY A 96 -12.74 2.57 11.23
N ALA A 97 -13.90 2.09 10.80
CA ALA A 97 -14.37 0.75 11.15
C ALA A 97 -13.63 -0.38 10.41
N ASP A 98 -13.18 -0.14 9.16
CA ASP A 98 -12.42 -1.11 8.36
C ASP A 98 -11.24 -0.40 7.67
N LEU A 99 -10.12 -0.36 8.34
CA LEU A 99 -8.88 0.30 7.90
C LEU A 99 -7.90 -0.70 7.29
N ALA A 100 -6.73 -0.20 6.88
CA ALA A 100 -5.57 -1.04 6.59
C ALA A 100 -5.16 -1.81 7.85
N GLY A 101 -4.75 -3.05 7.66
CA GLY A 101 -4.33 -3.91 8.76
C GLY A 101 -5.45 -4.42 9.66
N ALA A 102 -5.10 -4.72 10.91
CA ALA A 102 -6.01 -5.22 11.94
C ALA A 102 -6.56 -4.11 12.85
N LEU A 103 -6.45 -2.86 12.39
CA LEU A 103 -6.87 -1.69 13.14
C LEU A 103 -8.34 -1.38 12.91
N SER A 104 -9.04 -0.94 13.96
CA SER A 104 -10.30 -0.23 13.86
C SER A 104 -10.31 0.95 14.83
N VAL A 105 -10.86 2.07 14.38
CA VAL A 105 -10.98 3.32 15.14
C VAL A 105 -12.42 3.79 15.09
N GLY A 106 -12.98 4.18 16.22
CA GLY A 106 -14.33 4.72 16.25
C GLY A 106 -15.11 4.33 17.47
N ARG A 107 -16.40 4.68 17.43
CA ARG A 107 -17.36 4.27 18.45
C ARG A 107 -17.74 2.80 18.25
N ALA A 108 -18.07 2.09 19.32
CA ALA A 108 -18.67 0.77 19.20
C ALA A 108 -19.95 0.87 18.37
N ARG A 109 -20.06 0.08 17.32
CA ARG A 109 -21.27 -0.06 16.50
C ARG A 109 -21.78 -1.48 16.66
N GLU A 110 -23.09 -1.63 16.68
CA GLU A 110 -23.69 -2.96 16.57
C GLU A 110 -23.30 -3.57 15.23
N PRO A 111 -22.96 -4.86 15.18
CA PRO A 111 -22.67 -5.56 13.93
C PRO A 111 -23.89 -5.48 13.01
N GLU A 112 -23.72 -4.94 11.81
CA GLU A 112 -24.74 -5.01 10.77
C GLU A 112 -24.58 -6.33 9.99
N GLU A 113 -25.70 -6.94 9.62
CA GLU A 113 -25.67 -8.11 8.75
C GLU A 113 -25.05 -7.75 7.40
N PRO A 114 -24.10 -8.55 6.89
CA PRO A 114 -23.50 -8.33 5.60
C PRO A 114 -24.56 -8.37 4.49
N ARG A 115 -24.68 -7.29 3.73
CA ARG A 115 -25.66 -7.18 2.67
C ARG A 115 -25.05 -7.59 1.33
N ARG A 116 -25.61 -8.62 0.70
CA ARG A 116 -25.24 -8.99 -0.65
C ARG A 116 -25.61 -7.88 -1.63
N LEU A 117 -24.68 -7.55 -2.51
CA LEU A 117 -24.86 -6.54 -3.55
C LEU A 117 -25.33 -7.22 -4.85
N ASP A 118 -26.35 -6.66 -5.49
CA ASP A 118 -26.66 -7.00 -6.87
C ASP A 118 -25.77 -6.21 -7.86
N ALA A 119 -25.89 -6.53 -9.16
CA ALA A 119 -25.06 -5.91 -10.20
C ALA A 119 -25.30 -4.39 -10.33
N ALA A 120 -26.54 -3.92 -10.14
CA ALA A 120 -26.88 -2.52 -10.24
C ALA A 120 -26.36 -1.71 -9.03
N GLU A 121 -26.48 -2.27 -7.84
CA GLU A 121 -25.92 -1.70 -6.62
C GLU A 121 -24.38 -1.62 -6.69
N LEU A 122 -23.73 -2.66 -7.17
CA LEU A 122 -22.28 -2.69 -7.32
C LEU A 122 -21.82 -1.65 -8.36
N ASP A 123 -22.48 -1.56 -9.52
CA ASP A 123 -22.17 -0.53 -10.52
C ASP A 123 -22.42 0.89 -9.94
N ALA A 124 -23.48 1.09 -9.17
CA ALA A 124 -23.76 2.36 -8.49
C ALA A 124 -22.66 2.74 -7.49
N ILE A 125 -22.13 1.80 -6.71
CA ILE A 125 -21.01 2.01 -5.80
C ILE A 125 -19.76 2.39 -6.59
N LEU A 126 -19.45 1.64 -7.64
CA LEU A 126 -18.28 1.86 -8.50
C LEU A 126 -18.42 3.14 -9.36
N SER A 127 -19.62 3.65 -9.60
CA SER A 127 -19.84 4.87 -10.40
C SER A 127 -19.62 6.15 -9.60
N ARG A 128 -19.74 6.12 -8.29
CA ARG A 128 -19.67 7.31 -7.43
C ARG A 128 -18.24 7.65 -7.05
N ALA A 129 -17.97 8.94 -6.96
CA ALA A 129 -16.64 9.46 -6.63
C ALA A 129 -16.14 9.03 -5.24
N SER A 130 -17.04 8.80 -4.29
CA SER A 130 -16.74 8.24 -3.00
C SER A 130 -17.67 7.06 -2.76
N GLY A 131 -17.18 5.85 -2.88
CA GLY A 131 -17.93 4.62 -2.57
C GLY A 131 -18.18 4.41 -1.07
N PHE A 132 -17.84 5.41 -0.22
CA PHE A 132 -17.75 5.22 1.21
C PHE A 132 -19.09 5.04 1.91
N LEU A 133 -20.06 5.92 1.69
CA LEU A 133 -21.26 5.96 2.54
C LEU A 133 -22.48 5.27 1.96
N LEU A 134 -22.60 5.18 0.64
CA LEU A 134 -23.86 4.76 0.01
C LEU A 134 -24.00 3.26 -0.23
N GLY A 135 -22.91 2.51 -0.14
CA GLY A 135 -22.91 1.07 -0.39
C GLY A 135 -22.62 0.22 0.83
N GLY A 136 -22.33 0.82 1.97
CA GLY A 136 -21.96 0.07 3.16
C GLY A 136 -20.50 -0.40 3.16
N GLY A 137 -19.64 0.24 2.35
CA GLY A 137 -18.17 -0.01 2.34
C GLY A 137 -17.48 0.78 3.39
N GLY A 138 -17.72 1.40 4.32
CA GLY A 138 -17.09 2.21 5.39
C GLY A 138 -15.60 2.04 5.64
N SER A 139 -14.85 1.72 4.60
CA SER A 139 -13.40 1.49 4.64
C SER A 139 -12.67 2.63 3.94
N ALA A 140 -11.72 3.24 4.63
CA ALA A 140 -10.74 4.13 4.04
C ALA A 140 -9.45 3.35 3.78
N LEU A 141 -8.86 3.52 2.60
CA LEU A 141 -7.50 3.09 2.31
C LEU A 141 -6.70 4.26 1.74
N PRO A 142 -5.42 4.40 2.12
CA PRO A 142 -4.57 5.46 1.65
C PRO A 142 -4.34 5.43 0.14
N GLY A 143 -3.97 6.60 -0.43
CA GLY A 143 -3.54 6.77 -1.81
C GLY A 143 -4.43 7.66 -2.65
N PHE A 144 -3.89 8.05 -3.83
CA PHE A 144 -4.49 9.01 -4.76
C PHE A 144 -5.47 8.39 -5.77
N GLN A 145 -5.44 7.08 -5.96
CA GLN A 145 -6.33 6.42 -6.90
C GLN A 145 -7.70 6.15 -6.29
N ARG A 146 -8.73 6.28 -7.12
CA ARG A 146 -10.07 5.85 -6.76
C ARG A 146 -10.10 4.36 -6.46
N LYS A 147 -10.56 4.01 -5.29
CA LYS A 147 -10.69 2.61 -4.85
C LYS A 147 -11.89 2.43 -3.94
N VAL A 148 -12.47 1.25 -3.98
CA VAL A 148 -13.56 0.82 -3.11
C VAL A 148 -13.15 -0.52 -2.49
N THR A 149 -13.47 -0.74 -1.23
CA THR A 149 -13.20 -2.03 -0.58
C THR A 149 -14.51 -2.75 -0.31
N LEU A 150 -14.57 -4.01 -0.70
CA LEU A 150 -15.73 -4.88 -0.52
C LEU A 150 -15.31 -6.27 -0.05
N THR A 151 -16.25 -7.02 0.47
CA THR A 151 -16.05 -8.42 0.81
C THR A 151 -16.57 -9.30 -0.32
N ARG A 152 -15.78 -10.28 -0.76
CA ARG A 152 -16.20 -11.31 -1.72
C ARG A 152 -16.33 -12.65 -1.00
N ARG A 153 -17.47 -13.30 -1.13
CA ARG A 153 -17.73 -14.66 -0.61
C ARG A 153 -18.46 -15.45 -1.67
N ASP A 154 -17.99 -16.64 -1.97
CA ASP A 154 -18.60 -17.56 -2.96
C ASP A 154 -18.93 -16.87 -4.29
N GLY A 155 -18.02 -16.03 -4.77
CA GLY A 155 -18.17 -15.28 -6.03
C GLY A 155 -19.12 -14.07 -5.97
N ALA A 156 -19.81 -13.82 -4.85
CA ALA A 156 -20.70 -12.68 -4.67
C ALA A 156 -20.05 -11.54 -3.86
N TRP A 157 -20.45 -10.32 -4.14
CA TRP A 157 -20.00 -9.12 -3.45
C TRP A 157 -20.92 -8.72 -2.30
N PHE A 158 -20.33 -8.29 -1.19
CA PHE A 158 -21.03 -7.87 0.01
C PHE A 158 -20.51 -6.54 0.53
N ALA A 159 -21.44 -5.71 1.01
CA ALA A 159 -21.16 -4.53 1.80
C ALA A 159 -21.45 -4.80 3.28
N GLY A 160 -20.62 -4.28 4.19
CA GLY A 160 -20.75 -4.59 5.62
C GLY A 160 -20.45 -3.42 6.56
N ARG A 161 -20.29 -2.19 6.06
CA ARG A 161 -20.02 -0.97 6.85
C ARG A 161 -19.03 -1.17 8.01
N GLY A 162 -18.00 -2.01 7.79
CA GLY A 162 -17.01 -2.36 8.81
C GLY A 162 -17.42 -3.47 9.78
N SER A 163 -18.65 -3.99 9.73
CA SER A 163 -19.08 -5.15 10.51
C SER A 163 -18.40 -6.44 10.06
N ILE A 164 -18.06 -6.52 8.77
CA ILE A 164 -17.21 -7.56 8.20
C ILE A 164 -15.96 -6.94 7.58
N PRO A 165 -14.78 -7.57 7.72
CA PRO A 165 -13.58 -7.11 7.05
C PRO A 165 -13.75 -7.15 5.54
N SER A 166 -13.43 -6.06 4.84
CA SER A 166 -13.32 -6.12 3.39
C SER A 166 -12.16 -7.01 2.98
N THR A 167 -12.36 -7.80 1.93
CA THR A 167 -11.37 -8.79 1.44
C THR A 167 -10.70 -8.39 0.15
N HIS A 168 -11.27 -7.43 -0.58
CA HIS A 168 -10.77 -6.98 -1.88
C HIS A 168 -10.78 -5.47 -2.00
N ILE A 169 -9.87 -4.98 -2.83
CA ILE A 169 -9.80 -3.60 -3.31
C ILE A 169 -10.25 -3.61 -4.77
N LEU A 170 -11.20 -2.74 -5.11
CA LEU A 170 -11.71 -2.55 -6.45
C LEU A 170 -11.26 -1.17 -6.93
N LYS A 171 -10.47 -1.11 -8.00
CA LYS A 171 -10.01 0.12 -8.65
C LYS A 171 -10.75 0.27 -9.99
N PRO A 172 -11.88 0.99 -10.06
CA PRO A 172 -12.58 1.24 -11.31
C PRO A 172 -11.76 2.21 -12.16
N VAL A 173 -11.66 1.91 -13.46
CA VAL A 173 -10.95 2.76 -14.42
C VAL A 173 -11.89 3.17 -15.56
N ASP A 174 -11.65 4.34 -16.13
CA ASP A 174 -12.33 4.80 -17.31
C ASP A 174 -11.84 4.04 -18.56
N ALA A 175 -12.67 3.96 -19.60
CA ALA A 175 -12.38 3.17 -20.80
C ALA A 175 -11.04 3.54 -21.47
N GLU A 176 -10.62 4.78 -21.37
CA GLU A 176 -9.35 5.29 -21.89
C GLU A 176 -8.14 4.84 -21.06
N ASN A 177 -8.34 4.40 -19.81
CA ASN A 177 -7.30 4.04 -18.87
C ASN A 177 -7.16 2.54 -18.63
N VAL A 178 -7.83 1.69 -19.44
CA VAL A 178 -7.79 0.22 -19.30
C VAL A 178 -6.35 -0.31 -19.34
N ALA A 179 -5.49 0.26 -20.20
CA ALA A 179 -4.09 -0.15 -20.27
C ALA A 179 -3.29 0.10 -18.98
N LEU A 180 -3.69 1.06 -18.15
CA LEU A 180 -3.05 1.27 -16.84
C LEU A 180 -3.45 0.17 -15.85
N ALA A 181 -4.73 -0.20 -15.79
CA ALA A 181 -5.19 -1.30 -14.96
C ALA A 181 -4.59 -2.64 -15.38
N ASP A 182 -4.56 -2.91 -16.68
CA ASP A 182 -3.91 -4.10 -17.24
C ASP A 182 -2.40 -4.10 -16.99
N GLY A 183 -1.76 -2.94 -17.06
CA GLY A 183 -0.34 -2.76 -16.78
C GLY A 183 -0.01 -3.04 -15.31
N GLU A 184 -0.80 -2.50 -14.36
CA GLU A 184 -0.66 -2.79 -12.94
C GLU A 184 -0.87 -4.28 -12.68
N ASN A 185 -1.95 -4.86 -13.18
CA ASN A 185 -2.22 -6.29 -13.02
C ASN A 185 -1.10 -7.17 -13.61
N PHE A 186 -0.54 -6.79 -14.75
CA PHE A 186 0.58 -7.51 -15.36
C PHE A 186 1.84 -7.47 -14.49
N VAL A 187 2.20 -6.32 -13.93
CA VAL A 187 3.36 -6.20 -13.02
C VAL A 187 3.13 -7.01 -11.74
N LEU A 188 1.90 -7.01 -11.19
CA LEU A 188 1.55 -7.86 -10.04
C LEU A 188 1.64 -9.35 -10.39
N ALA A 189 1.25 -9.76 -11.60
CA ALA A 189 1.42 -11.13 -12.06
C ALA A 189 2.90 -11.53 -12.21
N LEU A 190 3.77 -10.62 -12.69
CA LEU A 190 5.21 -10.85 -12.70
C LEU A 190 5.76 -11.01 -11.28
N ALA A 191 5.34 -10.14 -10.35
CA ALA A 191 5.75 -10.22 -8.96
C ALA A 191 5.31 -11.55 -8.30
N ARG A 192 4.15 -12.08 -8.66
CA ARG A 192 3.67 -13.39 -8.21
C ARG A 192 4.53 -14.53 -8.74
N GLU A 193 4.87 -14.54 -10.04
CA GLU A 193 5.80 -15.50 -10.63
C GLU A 193 7.18 -15.47 -9.95
N MET A 194 7.62 -14.29 -9.51
CA MET A 194 8.88 -14.11 -8.76
C MET A 194 8.76 -14.48 -7.28
N GLY A 195 7.59 -14.84 -6.77
CA GLY A 195 7.35 -15.13 -5.35
C GLY A 195 7.41 -13.91 -4.42
N LEU A 196 7.18 -12.70 -4.96
CA LEU A 196 7.20 -11.45 -4.19
C LEU A 196 5.84 -11.13 -3.56
N LEU A 197 4.77 -11.77 -4.02
CA LEU A 197 3.42 -11.72 -3.47
C LEU A 197 2.71 -13.07 -3.64
N THR A 198 1.63 -13.27 -2.89
CA THR A 198 0.83 -14.52 -2.92
C THR A 198 -0.65 -14.27 -3.15
N TYR A 199 -1.12 -13.03 -3.05
CA TYR A 199 -2.51 -12.66 -3.27
C TYR A 199 -2.85 -12.60 -4.75
N GLU A 200 -4.15 -12.73 -5.09
CA GLU A 200 -4.62 -12.67 -6.46
C GLU A 200 -5.02 -11.25 -6.88
N SER A 201 -4.86 -10.97 -8.17
CA SER A 201 -5.37 -9.77 -8.82
C SER A 201 -5.81 -10.09 -10.24
N TRP A 202 -6.86 -9.41 -10.70
CA TRP A 202 -7.40 -9.59 -12.06
C TRP A 202 -8.14 -8.34 -12.51
N VAL A 203 -8.33 -8.21 -13.81
CA VAL A 203 -9.16 -7.17 -14.39
C VAL A 203 -10.45 -7.79 -14.87
N GLU A 204 -11.59 -7.25 -14.47
CA GLU A 204 -12.91 -7.70 -14.91
C GLU A 204 -13.82 -6.53 -15.28
N THR A 205 -14.90 -6.83 -16.01
CA THR A 205 -15.95 -5.86 -16.31
C THR A 205 -17.09 -6.01 -15.31
N ILE A 206 -17.40 -4.94 -14.59
CA ILE A 206 -18.54 -4.86 -13.67
C ILE A 206 -19.49 -3.76 -14.17
N GLY A 207 -20.68 -4.15 -14.58
CA GLY A 207 -21.59 -3.22 -15.28
C GLY A 207 -20.97 -2.73 -16.58
N ALA A 208 -20.83 -1.42 -16.74
CA ALA A 208 -20.18 -0.78 -17.88
C ALA A 208 -18.70 -0.43 -17.65
N ARG A 209 -18.09 -0.87 -16.53
CA ARG A 209 -16.77 -0.42 -16.08
C ARG A 209 -15.75 -1.54 -16.12
N THR A 210 -14.53 -1.18 -16.49
CA THR A 210 -13.36 -2.01 -16.24
C THR A 210 -12.89 -1.77 -14.82
N VAL A 211 -12.62 -2.84 -14.08
CA VAL A 211 -12.23 -2.78 -12.67
C VAL A 211 -11.03 -3.69 -12.46
N LEU A 212 -9.95 -3.14 -11.94
CA LEU A 212 -8.87 -3.93 -11.37
C LEU A 212 -9.28 -4.36 -9.96
N VAL A 213 -9.35 -5.66 -9.75
CA VAL A 213 -9.69 -6.29 -8.47
C VAL A 213 -8.43 -6.87 -7.85
N ILE A 214 -8.18 -6.58 -6.59
CA ILE A 214 -7.00 -7.02 -5.86
C ILE A 214 -7.44 -7.63 -4.53
N GLU A 215 -7.01 -8.85 -4.24
CA GLU A 215 -7.18 -9.44 -2.91
C GLU A 215 -6.32 -8.68 -1.90
N ARG A 216 -6.86 -8.43 -0.74
CA ARG A 216 -6.13 -7.79 0.35
C ARG A 216 -5.19 -8.78 1.02
N TYR A 217 -3.89 -8.53 0.97
CA TYR A 217 -2.87 -9.38 1.60
C TYR A 217 -2.90 -9.32 3.14
N ASP A 218 -3.51 -8.27 3.70
CA ASP A 218 -3.72 -8.08 5.13
C ASP A 218 -5.02 -8.74 5.63
N ARG A 219 -5.55 -9.67 4.86
CA ARG A 219 -6.74 -10.47 5.16
C ARG A 219 -6.43 -11.95 4.94
N ARG A 220 -6.86 -12.78 5.87
CA ARG A 220 -6.72 -14.23 5.79
C ARG A 220 -8.08 -14.90 5.96
N ALA A 221 -8.45 -15.73 4.99
CA ALA A 221 -9.66 -16.54 5.10
C ALA A 221 -9.47 -17.59 6.20
N VAL A 222 -10.45 -17.70 7.07
CA VAL A 222 -10.50 -18.73 8.14
C VAL A 222 -11.90 -19.35 8.19
N PRO A 223 -12.05 -20.56 8.77
CA PRO A 223 -13.38 -21.13 8.99
C PRO A 223 -14.28 -20.14 9.75
N GLY A 224 -15.38 -19.75 9.13
CA GLY A 224 -16.36 -18.83 9.73
C GLY A 224 -16.11 -17.34 9.50
N GLY A 225 -15.04 -16.94 8.81
CA GLY A 225 -14.83 -15.50 8.60
C GLY A 225 -13.53 -15.11 7.92
N THR A 226 -13.10 -13.91 8.23
CA THR A 226 -11.86 -13.32 7.73
C THR A 226 -11.10 -12.70 8.90
N GLU A 227 -9.88 -13.14 9.09
CA GLU A 227 -8.93 -12.51 10.02
C GLU A 227 -8.24 -11.32 9.36
N ARG A 228 -7.93 -10.32 10.17
CA ARG A 228 -7.11 -9.17 9.79
C ARG A 228 -5.68 -9.39 10.26
N ILE A 229 -4.70 -9.03 9.45
CA ILE A 229 -3.29 -8.98 9.82
C ILE A 229 -2.86 -7.53 9.81
N HIS A 230 -2.28 -7.04 10.91
CA HIS A 230 -1.94 -5.63 10.99
C HIS A 230 -0.79 -5.26 10.06
N GLN A 231 -0.83 -4.02 9.57
CA GLN A 231 0.20 -3.43 8.71
C GLN A 231 0.28 -1.93 8.89
N GLU A 232 1.43 -1.39 8.55
CA GLU A 232 1.65 0.05 8.37
C GLU A 232 2.53 0.30 7.15
N ASP A 233 2.39 1.44 6.46
CA ASP A 233 3.33 1.84 5.42
C ASP A 233 4.59 2.51 6.02
N PHE A 234 5.67 2.62 5.24
CA PHE A 234 6.91 3.20 5.76
C PHE A 234 6.85 4.71 5.98
N ALA A 235 5.88 5.44 5.42
CA ALA A 235 5.64 6.82 5.81
C ALA A 235 5.10 6.89 7.25
N GLN A 236 4.20 5.97 7.62
CA GLN A 236 3.69 5.82 8.98
C GLN A 236 4.79 5.36 9.94
N ALA A 237 5.57 4.33 9.56
CA ALA A 237 6.64 3.75 10.37
C ALA A 237 7.75 4.78 10.71
N LEU A 238 7.99 5.73 9.81
CA LEU A 238 8.97 6.82 9.97
C LEU A 238 8.35 8.11 10.52
N ALA A 239 7.06 8.12 10.85
CA ALA A 239 6.32 9.32 11.27
C ALA A 239 6.46 10.49 10.29
N LEU A 240 6.49 10.23 8.98
CA LEU A 240 6.53 11.30 7.99
C LEU A 240 5.22 12.10 8.00
N PRO A 241 5.24 13.39 7.72
CA PRO A 241 4.02 14.19 7.61
C PRO A 241 3.02 13.56 6.66
N TRP A 242 1.75 13.51 7.05
CA TRP A 242 0.68 12.95 6.23
C TRP A 242 -0.01 14.02 5.38
N GLY A 243 -0.70 13.60 4.32
CA GLY A 243 -1.55 14.45 3.49
C GLY A 243 -0.83 15.29 2.44
N GLY A 244 0.52 15.19 2.37
CA GLY A 244 1.36 15.94 1.44
C GLY A 244 2.29 15.03 0.64
N ASP A 245 3.34 15.66 0.10
CA ASP A 245 4.34 15.02 -0.77
C ASP A 245 5.58 14.51 0.00
N ASP A 246 5.57 14.55 1.34
CA ASP A 246 6.68 14.09 2.20
C ASP A 246 7.02 12.60 2.04
N LYS A 247 6.19 11.84 1.37
CA LYS A 247 6.44 10.45 1.00
C LYS A 247 7.42 10.28 -0.17
N PHE A 248 7.75 11.36 -0.88
CA PHE A 248 8.70 11.38 -1.99
C PHE A 248 10.05 11.92 -1.52
N GLU A 249 11.14 11.28 -1.93
CA GLU A 249 12.50 11.69 -1.52
C GLU A 249 12.85 13.12 -1.93
N ARG A 250 12.33 13.57 -3.07
CA ARG A 250 12.57 14.93 -3.56
C ARG A 250 12.06 16.01 -2.60
N GLN A 251 10.92 15.79 -1.94
CA GLN A 251 10.32 16.70 -0.96
C GLN A 251 10.88 16.48 0.43
N ASN A 252 11.14 15.22 0.77
CA ASN A 252 11.66 14.85 2.08
C ASN A 252 12.85 13.89 1.92
N PRO A 253 14.10 14.36 2.06
CA PRO A 253 15.30 13.51 1.93
C PRO A 253 15.35 12.35 2.94
N GLY A 254 14.53 12.38 4.01
CA GLY A 254 14.35 11.26 4.94
C GLY A 254 13.51 10.10 4.36
N ALA A 255 12.73 10.37 3.32
CA ALA A 255 11.92 9.38 2.61
C ALA A 255 12.76 8.68 1.54
N ASN A 256 13.57 7.71 1.91
CA ASN A 256 14.48 7.00 1.00
C ASN A 256 14.56 5.50 1.32
N LEU A 257 15.07 4.70 0.39
CA LEU A 257 15.19 3.24 0.53
C LEU A 257 16.08 2.82 1.71
N ARG A 258 17.11 3.61 2.01
CA ARG A 258 17.98 3.36 3.15
C ARG A 258 17.25 3.48 4.48
N ALA A 259 16.29 4.41 4.60
CA ALA A 259 15.46 4.54 5.80
C ALA A 259 14.54 3.32 5.98
N ILE A 260 13.97 2.79 4.87
CA ILE A 260 13.22 1.52 4.87
C ILE A 260 14.11 0.39 5.38
N ALA A 261 15.28 0.22 4.77
CA ALA A 261 16.22 -0.84 5.14
C ALA A 261 16.69 -0.74 6.60
N ALA A 262 16.81 0.47 7.14
CA ALA A 262 17.19 0.69 8.54
C ALA A 262 16.10 0.23 9.53
N ILE A 263 14.82 0.36 9.18
CA ILE A 263 13.72 -0.19 9.99
C ILE A 263 13.75 -1.71 9.93
N LEU A 264 13.89 -2.30 8.75
CA LEU A 264 13.97 -3.75 8.56
C LEU A 264 15.16 -4.40 9.31
N ASP A 265 16.18 -3.63 9.69
CA ASP A 265 17.31 -4.10 10.48
C ASP A 265 17.08 -4.08 11.99
N ARG A 266 16.17 -3.23 12.46
CA ARG A 266 15.92 -3.05 13.90
C ARG A 266 15.33 -4.30 14.55
N ASP A 267 14.61 -5.09 13.76
CA ASP A 267 13.82 -6.22 14.25
C ASP A 267 14.47 -7.57 13.94
N ARG A 268 15.78 -7.68 14.25
CA ARG A 268 16.56 -8.92 14.09
C ARG A 268 16.07 -10.10 14.94
N THR A 269 15.13 -9.89 15.82
CA THR A 269 14.54 -10.93 16.66
C THR A 269 13.51 -11.77 15.93
N ILE A 270 13.17 -11.43 14.70
CA ILE A 270 12.13 -12.12 13.97
C ILE A 270 12.73 -13.12 13.01
N PHE A 271 12.76 -14.33 13.50
CA PHE A 271 13.11 -15.51 12.75
C PHE A 271 11.90 -15.96 11.96
N SER A 272 11.93 -15.86 10.64
CA SER A 272 11.32 -16.91 9.82
C SER A 272 11.22 -16.66 8.33
N ALA A 273 11.77 -15.61 7.77
CA ALA A 273 11.79 -15.55 6.32
C ALA A 273 12.96 -16.40 5.79
N SER A 274 12.68 -17.25 4.84
CA SER A 274 13.70 -18.00 4.08
C SER A 274 14.66 -17.06 3.33
N GLU A 275 14.31 -15.78 3.22
CA GLU A 275 15.05 -14.69 2.61
C GLU A 275 15.05 -13.46 3.55
N PRO A 276 16.21 -12.82 3.79
CA PRO A 276 16.28 -11.59 4.57
C PRO A 276 15.46 -10.46 3.92
N ASP A 277 14.69 -9.71 4.71
CA ASP A 277 13.82 -8.64 4.21
C ASP A 277 14.55 -7.56 3.39
N ARG A 278 15.83 -7.29 3.67
CA ARG A 278 16.64 -6.38 2.84
C ARG A 278 16.90 -6.93 1.44
N GLU A 279 17.07 -8.23 1.29
CA GLU A 279 17.22 -8.86 -0.03
C GLU A 279 15.89 -8.84 -0.77
N ARG A 280 14.79 -9.05 -0.04
CA ARG A 280 13.45 -8.93 -0.59
C ARG A 280 13.14 -7.49 -1.00
N LEU A 281 13.52 -6.49 -0.21
CA LEU A 281 13.45 -5.07 -0.59
C LEU A 281 14.26 -4.78 -1.87
N LEU A 282 15.46 -5.38 -2.00
CA LEU A 282 16.26 -5.25 -3.20
C LEU A 282 15.56 -5.84 -4.44
N ARG A 283 14.92 -7.00 -4.31
CA ARG A 283 14.11 -7.59 -5.39
C ARG A 283 12.93 -6.71 -5.79
N TYR A 284 12.26 -6.06 -4.81
CA TYR A 284 11.20 -5.08 -5.09
C TYR A 284 11.76 -3.87 -5.86
N THR A 285 12.90 -3.37 -5.43
CA THR A 285 13.57 -2.24 -6.10
C THR A 285 13.94 -2.59 -7.54
N VAL A 286 14.51 -3.76 -7.78
CA VAL A 286 14.85 -4.25 -9.13
C VAL A 286 13.61 -4.35 -10.01
N LEU A 287 12.49 -4.89 -9.48
CA LEU A 287 11.24 -5.00 -10.24
C LEU A 287 10.64 -3.62 -10.52
N ASN A 288 10.65 -2.69 -9.57
CA ASN A 288 10.16 -1.32 -9.78
C ASN A 288 10.95 -0.61 -10.91
N VAL A 289 12.28 -0.73 -10.92
CA VAL A 289 13.11 -0.15 -11.98
C VAL A 289 12.83 -0.83 -13.32
N ALA A 290 12.86 -2.16 -13.38
CA ALA A 290 12.66 -2.90 -14.63
C ALA A 290 11.25 -2.74 -15.21
N SER A 291 10.22 -2.64 -14.36
CA SER A 291 8.84 -2.44 -14.81
C SER A 291 8.52 -0.99 -15.20
N GLY A 292 9.38 -0.04 -14.85
CA GLY A 292 9.08 1.38 -15.10
C GLY A 292 8.12 1.99 -14.09
N ASN A 293 8.06 1.43 -12.87
CA ASN A 293 7.27 1.99 -11.79
C ASN A 293 7.98 3.17 -11.15
N THR A 294 7.71 4.37 -11.65
CA THR A 294 8.30 5.62 -11.15
C THR A 294 7.66 6.12 -9.86
N ASP A 295 6.51 5.59 -9.45
CA ASP A 295 5.74 6.04 -8.29
C ASP A 295 5.95 5.18 -7.02
N ALA A 296 7.01 4.39 -6.98
CA ALA A 296 7.35 3.56 -5.81
C ALA A 296 7.84 4.43 -4.63
N HIS A 297 6.92 5.16 -3.99
CA HIS A 297 7.18 6.04 -2.85
C HIS A 297 7.04 5.31 -1.50
N MET A 298 7.27 5.99 -0.37
CA MET A 298 7.29 5.40 0.97
C MET A 298 6.01 4.65 1.37
N LYS A 299 4.86 5.05 0.82
CA LYS A 299 3.57 4.39 1.09
C LYS A 299 3.33 3.14 0.23
N ASN A 300 4.20 2.85 -0.74
CA ASN A 300 4.15 1.64 -1.58
C ASN A 300 5.04 0.51 -1.04
N PHE A 301 5.55 0.70 0.16
CA PHE A 301 6.23 -0.31 0.96
C PHE A 301 5.60 -0.34 2.33
N SER A 302 5.35 -1.54 2.88
CA SER A 302 4.70 -1.69 4.19
C SER A 302 5.39 -2.76 5.04
N LEU A 303 5.16 -2.66 6.34
CA LEU A 303 5.46 -3.69 7.32
C LEU A 303 4.17 -4.44 7.68
N MET A 304 4.24 -5.75 7.74
CA MET A 304 3.24 -6.58 8.41
C MET A 304 3.63 -6.72 9.87
N HIS A 305 2.66 -6.61 10.77
CA HIS A 305 2.80 -6.85 12.20
C HIS A 305 1.85 -7.96 12.64
N PRO A 306 2.20 -9.25 12.43
CA PRO A 306 1.41 -10.36 12.93
C PRO A 306 1.20 -10.28 14.45
N GLU A 307 0.14 -10.93 14.93
CA GLU A 307 -0.26 -10.87 16.35
C GLU A 307 0.79 -11.44 17.31
N ASP A 308 1.70 -12.27 16.80
CA ASP A 308 2.83 -12.86 17.55
C ASP A 308 3.94 -11.84 17.87
N GLY A 309 3.79 -10.58 17.45
CA GLY A 309 4.74 -9.50 17.66
C GLY A 309 5.90 -9.48 16.67
N SER A 310 5.85 -10.32 15.64
CA SER A 310 6.82 -10.26 14.55
C SER A 310 6.55 -9.04 13.65
N ALA A 311 7.58 -8.56 12.94
CA ALA A 311 7.41 -7.58 11.86
C ALA A 311 8.18 -8.06 10.62
N MET A 312 7.62 -7.92 9.44
CA MET A 312 8.25 -8.34 8.20
C MET A 312 7.83 -7.44 7.05
N LEU A 313 8.63 -7.37 6.01
CA LEU A 313 8.27 -6.64 4.80
C LEU A 313 6.98 -7.24 4.20
N ALA A 314 5.98 -6.39 3.96
CA ALA A 314 4.72 -6.79 3.35
C ALA A 314 4.94 -7.32 1.92
N PRO A 315 4.00 -8.09 1.35
CA PRO A 315 4.03 -8.45 -0.07
C PRO A 315 4.13 -7.23 -0.97
N PHE A 316 4.75 -7.40 -2.14
CA PHE A 316 4.83 -6.35 -3.17
C PHE A 316 3.42 -5.92 -3.62
N TYR A 317 3.17 -4.63 -3.79
CA TYR A 317 1.87 -4.07 -4.20
C TYR A 317 2.00 -2.71 -4.89
N ASP A 318 0.93 -2.27 -5.53
CA ASP A 318 0.73 -0.93 -6.11
C ASP A 318 1.85 -0.53 -7.09
N ALA A 319 2.07 -1.35 -8.12
CA ALA A 319 3.12 -1.16 -9.09
C ALA A 319 2.56 -1.16 -10.51
N SER A 320 2.75 -0.05 -11.20
CA SER A 320 2.35 0.15 -12.59
C SER A 320 3.54 0.57 -13.45
N PRO A 321 3.57 0.22 -14.75
CA PRO A 321 4.63 0.64 -15.67
C PRO A 321 4.43 2.13 -16.09
N LEU A 322 4.43 3.04 -15.10
CA LEU A 322 4.07 4.45 -15.28
C LEU A 322 5.02 5.21 -16.19
N ALA A 323 6.30 4.80 -16.28
CA ALA A 323 7.24 5.40 -17.22
C ALA A 323 6.79 5.29 -18.69
N LEU A 324 5.83 4.41 -19.00
CA LEU A 324 5.21 4.26 -20.32
C LEU A 324 3.96 5.11 -20.50
N ALA A 325 3.43 5.74 -19.45
CA ALA A 325 2.26 6.58 -19.57
C ALA A 325 2.63 7.92 -20.24
N TYR A 326 1.67 8.47 -20.99
CA TYR A 326 1.87 9.73 -21.69
C TYR A 326 2.19 10.86 -20.70
N GLU A 327 3.25 11.64 -21.00
CA GLU A 327 3.73 12.72 -20.13
C GLU A 327 4.07 12.32 -18.68
N ALA A 328 4.26 11.01 -18.43
CA ALA A 328 4.59 10.53 -17.10
C ALA A 328 5.94 11.08 -16.61
N PRO A 329 6.06 11.39 -15.32
CA PRO A 329 7.35 11.70 -14.72
C PRO A 329 8.34 10.53 -14.92
N GLN A 330 9.56 10.84 -15.35
CA GLN A 330 10.62 9.85 -15.54
C GLN A 330 11.53 9.71 -14.31
N GLY A 331 11.27 10.51 -13.28
CA GLY A 331 11.97 10.45 -12.01
C GLY A 331 11.34 9.43 -11.08
N MET A 332 12.17 8.55 -10.50
CA MET A 332 11.76 7.66 -9.43
C MET A 332 11.32 8.45 -8.20
N ALA A 333 10.28 7.99 -7.51
CA ALA A 333 9.82 8.55 -6.24
C ALA A 333 10.90 8.48 -5.16
N LEU A 334 11.67 7.39 -5.14
CA LEU A 334 12.86 7.16 -4.31
C LEU A 334 14.04 6.90 -5.24
N SER A 335 15.15 7.63 -5.05
CA SER A 335 16.35 7.50 -5.88
C SER A 335 17.08 6.18 -5.61
N ILE A 336 17.85 5.73 -6.58
CA ILE A 336 18.68 4.53 -6.47
C ILE A 336 20.16 4.96 -6.45
N ALA A 337 20.78 4.93 -5.29
CA ALA A 337 22.13 5.45 -5.06
C ALA A 337 22.30 6.90 -5.55
N GLY A 338 21.25 7.72 -5.34
CA GLY A 338 21.22 9.13 -5.74
C GLY A 338 20.79 9.38 -7.19
N GLU A 339 20.62 8.35 -8.02
CA GLU A 339 20.09 8.50 -9.37
C GLU A 339 18.55 8.41 -9.35
N SER A 340 17.89 9.47 -9.78
CA SER A 340 16.42 9.54 -9.83
C SER A 340 15.87 9.26 -11.24
N GLN A 341 16.65 9.50 -12.30
CA GLN A 341 16.15 9.29 -13.66
C GLN A 341 16.15 7.79 -14.00
N ILE A 342 14.98 7.19 -14.12
CA ILE A 342 14.82 5.74 -14.32
C ILE A 342 15.65 5.23 -15.51
N GLY A 343 15.70 6.00 -16.61
CA GLY A 343 16.47 5.64 -17.81
C GLY A 343 17.99 5.68 -17.64
N ALA A 344 18.50 6.29 -16.56
CA ALA A 344 19.93 6.37 -16.25
C ALA A 344 20.39 5.33 -15.22
N ILE A 345 19.43 4.68 -14.53
CA ILE A 345 19.75 3.65 -13.52
C ILE A 345 20.48 2.48 -14.18
N THR A 346 21.56 2.04 -13.56
CA THR A 346 22.35 0.87 -13.94
C THR A 346 22.33 -0.20 -12.87
N ARG A 347 22.81 -1.40 -13.20
CA ARG A 347 23.02 -2.45 -12.21
C ARG A 347 23.97 -2.02 -11.07
N ASP A 348 24.96 -1.21 -11.36
CA ASP A 348 25.92 -0.74 -10.34
C ASP A 348 25.23 0.24 -9.37
N HIS A 349 24.30 1.09 -9.81
CA HIS A 349 23.46 1.89 -8.90
C HIS A 349 22.66 0.99 -7.94
N LEU A 350 22.04 -0.09 -8.42
CA LEU A 350 21.34 -1.05 -7.58
C LEU A 350 22.24 -1.74 -6.56
N ILE A 351 23.48 -2.09 -6.97
CA ILE A 351 24.48 -2.68 -6.06
C ILE A 351 24.90 -1.68 -4.99
N ASP A 352 25.17 -0.43 -5.37
CA ASP A 352 25.62 0.62 -4.44
C ASP A 352 24.50 0.99 -3.47
N GLU A 353 23.24 1.02 -3.93
CA GLU A 353 22.08 1.20 -3.06
C GLU A 353 22.03 0.08 -2.00
N ALA A 354 22.08 -1.19 -2.43
CA ALA A 354 22.06 -2.34 -1.52
C ALA A 354 23.23 -2.35 -0.53
N LYS A 355 24.43 -1.91 -0.95
CA LYS A 355 25.58 -1.73 -0.05
C LYS A 355 25.31 -0.69 1.04
N SER A 356 24.58 0.38 0.72
CA SER A 356 24.20 1.40 1.69
C SER A 356 23.32 0.84 2.81
N TRP A 357 22.61 -0.29 2.56
CA TRP A 357 21.80 -1.03 3.53
C TRP A 357 22.60 -2.10 4.30
N GLY A 358 23.91 -2.26 4.02
CA GLY A 358 24.77 -3.27 4.62
C GLY A 358 24.73 -4.64 3.92
N VAL A 359 24.14 -4.75 2.73
CA VAL A 359 24.19 -5.95 1.90
C VAL A 359 25.56 -6.02 1.23
N ARG A 360 26.26 -7.16 1.32
CA ARG A 360 27.58 -7.33 0.68
C ARG A 360 27.46 -7.25 -0.84
N ALA A 361 28.38 -6.55 -1.51
CA ALA A 361 28.36 -6.35 -2.96
C ALA A 361 28.17 -7.63 -3.79
N ALA A 362 28.88 -8.72 -3.45
CA ALA A 362 28.73 -10.00 -4.14
C ALA A 362 27.33 -10.62 -3.97
N ARG A 363 26.73 -10.46 -2.78
CA ARG A 363 25.37 -10.92 -2.52
C ARG A 363 24.33 -10.04 -3.23
N ALA A 364 24.50 -8.72 -3.18
CA ALA A 364 23.65 -7.77 -3.90
C ALA A 364 23.65 -8.07 -5.41
N ARG A 365 24.82 -8.23 -6.01
CA ARG A 365 24.95 -8.62 -7.43
C ARG A 365 24.19 -9.90 -7.74
N LYS A 366 24.36 -10.93 -6.92
CA LYS A 366 23.69 -12.21 -7.12
C LYS A 366 22.15 -12.05 -7.07
N VAL A 367 21.62 -11.36 -6.06
CA VAL A 367 20.17 -11.12 -5.91
C VAL A 367 19.62 -10.31 -7.08
N ILE A 368 20.35 -9.30 -7.54
CA ILE A 368 19.95 -8.45 -8.67
C ILE A 368 19.92 -9.28 -9.96
N ASP A 369 21.01 -10.01 -10.26
CA ASP A 369 21.12 -10.79 -11.49
C ASP A 369 20.04 -11.89 -11.54
N GLU A 370 19.82 -12.63 -10.46
CA GLU A 370 18.73 -13.61 -10.32
C GLU A 370 17.35 -12.97 -10.50
N SER A 371 17.12 -11.77 -9.95
CA SER A 371 15.85 -11.05 -10.11
C SER A 371 15.62 -10.62 -11.55
N LEU A 372 16.63 -10.10 -12.22
CA LEU A 372 16.54 -9.68 -13.63
C LEU A 372 16.26 -10.87 -14.55
N GLU A 373 16.93 -12.02 -14.34
CA GLU A 373 16.67 -13.26 -15.06
C GLU A 373 15.23 -13.75 -14.83
N GLN A 374 14.74 -13.72 -13.59
CA GLN A 374 13.37 -14.08 -13.26
C GLN A 374 12.36 -13.14 -13.93
N ILE A 375 12.60 -11.83 -13.98
CA ILE A 375 11.75 -10.86 -14.69
C ILE A 375 11.69 -11.21 -16.18
N ILE A 376 12.84 -11.45 -16.83
CA ILE A 376 12.92 -11.82 -18.25
C ILE A 376 12.08 -13.07 -18.51
N GLU A 377 12.21 -14.08 -17.67
CA GLU A 377 11.48 -15.34 -17.81
C GLU A 377 9.98 -15.17 -17.52
N ALA A 378 9.62 -14.44 -16.46
CA ALA A 378 8.23 -14.17 -16.12
C ALA A 378 7.50 -13.41 -17.25
N THR A 379 8.17 -12.46 -17.93
CA THR A 379 7.57 -11.75 -19.08
C THR A 379 7.28 -12.65 -20.29
N ARG A 380 7.80 -13.88 -20.31
CA ARG A 380 7.51 -14.89 -21.35
C ARG A 380 6.36 -15.80 -20.96
N ARG A 381 6.18 -16.02 -19.65
CA ARG A 381 5.13 -16.94 -19.12
C ARG A 381 3.82 -16.24 -18.87
N VAL A 382 3.86 -15.02 -18.32
CA VAL A 382 2.66 -14.28 -18.02
C VAL A 382 2.00 -13.77 -19.29
N VAL A 383 0.74 -14.13 -19.51
CA VAL A 383 -0.02 -13.68 -20.66
C VAL A 383 -0.43 -12.23 -20.47
N ALA A 384 -0.02 -11.37 -21.38
CA ALA A 384 -0.38 -9.97 -21.35
C ALA A 384 -1.74 -9.73 -22.04
N PRO A 385 -2.64 -8.92 -21.47
CA PRO A 385 -3.86 -8.49 -22.14
C PRO A 385 -3.58 -7.71 -23.44
N ALA A 386 -4.53 -7.76 -24.39
CA ALA A 386 -4.39 -7.14 -25.71
C ALA A 386 -4.10 -5.63 -25.66
N SER A 387 -4.57 -4.92 -24.63
CA SER A 387 -4.32 -3.49 -24.40
C SER A 387 -2.85 -3.14 -24.21
N ILE A 388 -2.03 -4.09 -23.72
CA ILE A 388 -0.62 -3.88 -23.36
C ILE A 388 0.35 -4.85 -24.03
N GLU A 389 -0.11 -5.93 -24.66
CA GLU A 389 0.73 -7.04 -25.15
C GLU A 389 1.88 -6.62 -26.09
N LYS A 390 1.62 -5.59 -26.92
CA LYS A 390 2.60 -5.11 -27.91
C LYS A 390 3.75 -4.32 -27.31
N HIS A 391 3.59 -3.79 -26.09
CA HIS A 391 4.49 -2.77 -25.56
C HIS A 391 5.07 -3.12 -24.19
N VAL A 392 4.23 -3.40 -23.21
CA VAL A 392 4.63 -3.53 -21.81
C VAL A 392 5.58 -4.72 -21.57
N PRO A 393 5.28 -5.96 -22.02
CA PRO A 393 6.20 -7.08 -21.80
C PRO A 393 7.56 -6.90 -22.45
N GLY A 394 7.56 -6.36 -23.68
CA GLY A 394 8.80 -6.09 -24.43
C GLY A 394 9.64 -5.00 -23.79
N TYR A 395 8.99 -3.96 -23.26
CA TYR A 395 9.65 -2.90 -22.51
C TYR A 395 10.32 -3.47 -21.26
N ILE A 396 9.56 -4.12 -20.37
CA ILE A 396 10.07 -4.67 -19.11
C ILE A 396 11.24 -5.62 -19.34
N ARG A 397 11.12 -6.51 -20.32
CA ARG A 397 12.19 -7.44 -20.69
C ARG A 397 13.44 -6.72 -21.19
N SER A 398 13.29 -5.67 -22.01
CA SER A 398 14.42 -4.87 -22.48
C SER A 398 15.11 -4.13 -21.34
N GLN A 399 14.37 -3.56 -20.38
CA GLN A 399 14.96 -2.91 -19.22
C GLN A 399 15.75 -3.91 -18.37
N ALA A 400 15.17 -5.07 -18.07
CA ALA A 400 15.84 -6.12 -17.31
C ALA A 400 17.11 -6.61 -18.03
N GLN A 401 17.06 -6.79 -19.34
CA GLN A 401 18.25 -7.20 -20.12
C GLN A 401 19.34 -6.13 -20.12
N ASN A 402 18.98 -4.85 -20.33
CA ASN A 402 19.94 -3.75 -20.28
C ASN A 402 20.68 -3.70 -18.94
N LEU A 403 19.92 -3.81 -17.83
CA LEU A 403 20.51 -3.84 -16.49
C LEU A 403 21.42 -5.04 -16.28
N LEU A 404 21.01 -6.22 -16.74
CA LEU A 404 21.80 -7.46 -16.65
C LEU A 404 23.12 -7.34 -17.44
N ASP A 405 23.10 -6.67 -18.58
CA ASP A 405 24.25 -6.38 -19.41
C ASP A 405 25.12 -5.22 -18.88
N GLY A 406 24.74 -4.65 -17.71
CA GLY A 406 25.45 -3.51 -17.10
C GLY A 406 25.22 -2.17 -17.81
N GLN A 407 24.20 -2.11 -18.67
CA GLN A 407 23.78 -0.90 -19.35
C GLN A 407 22.74 -0.13 -18.54
N PRO A 408 22.55 1.18 -18.78
CA PRO A 408 21.42 1.93 -18.23
C PRO A 408 20.09 1.32 -18.67
N ALA A 409 19.08 1.42 -17.81
CA ALA A 409 17.74 0.89 -18.06
C ALA A 409 17.09 1.45 -19.35
N ARG A 410 17.41 2.62 -19.80
CA ARG A 410 17.05 3.29 -21.06
C ARG A 410 15.59 3.19 -21.48
N LEU A 411 14.91 4.32 -21.41
CA LEU A 411 13.59 4.49 -22.01
C LEU A 411 13.69 4.50 -23.54
N ARG A 412 12.88 3.66 -24.19
CA ARG A 412 12.64 3.80 -25.64
C ARG A 412 11.58 4.87 -25.85
N THR A 413 11.96 5.96 -26.51
CA THR A 413 11.11 7.13 -26.76
C THR A 413 9.99 6.89 -27.79
N SER A 414 9.81 5.69 -28.30
CA SER A 414 8.92 5.37 -29.42
C SER A 414 7.77 4.42 -29.10
N LEU A 415 7.40 4.27 -27.82
CA LEU A 415 6.26 3.42 -27.46
C LEU A 415 4.94 4.22 -27.50
N PRO A 416 3.86 3.67 -28.07
CA PRO A 416 2.54 4.25 -27.92
C PRO A 416 2.10 4.14 -26.45
N TYR A 417 1.51 5.17 -25.96
CA TYR A 417 1.37 5.54 -24.58
C TYR A 417 0.16 4.92 -23.92
N MET A 418 0.28 4.52 -22.68
CA MET A 418 -0.83 4.42 -21.76
C MET A 418 -1.19 5.83 -21.28
N LEU A 419 -2.47 6.16 -21.24
CA LEU A 419 -2.91 7.46 -20.75
C LEU A 419 -2.76 7.52 -19.24
N MET A 420 -2.28 8.65 -18.72
CA MET A 420 -2.31 8.90 -17.28
C MET A 420 -3.76 9.02 -16.80
N PRO A 421 -4.12 8.48 -15.62
CA PRO A 421 -5.40 8.77 -15.00
C PRO A 421 -5.51 10.29 -14.83
N ARG A 422 -6.60 10.89 -15.25
CA ARG A 422 -6.91 12.27 -14.88
C ARG A 422 -7.17 12.30 -13.38
N LEU A 423 -6.31 12.98 -12.64
CA LEU A 423 -6.42 13.20 -11.21
C LEU A 423 -7.65 14.04 -10.88
#